data_38a92a67247ecb91aa7b56b35fe9752e
#
_entry.id   38a92a67247ecb91aa7b56b35fe9752e
#
_cell.length_a   1.000
_cell.length_b   1.000
_cell.length_c   1.000
_cell.angle_alpha   90.00
_cell.angle_beta   90.00
_cell.angle_gamma   90.00
#
_symmetry.space_group_name_H-M   'P 1'
#
loop_
_entity.id
_entity.type
_entity.pdbx_description
1 polymer ?
#
loop_
_entity_poly.entity_id
_entity_poly.type
_entity_poly.pdbx_seq_one_letter_code
_entity_poly.pdbx_strand_id
1 'polypeptide(L)'
;MFKLLLSTISMLLVSCGTAESPSGPDWSKVPQKPGNEEPTPEPEPTPEPSVVIIEPTTTIAPEGEDISNLQYTPGMQINVDDNTFTARLEEVAAAGFKYVELKIKYAYGLHNKSDEQANATFASMQQQLEAKGIKVWSVHLPYEDKNWTSISAAESIRTQSVEYILRTLRLCAANFPTCKNYVLHASKSVSPSATALAQAHKSLTEMDAVAKQLGVRFCVENLVGSYVYTIEDVLKVVEPFENVYTTFDIGHANCKGYDVINFLESLGTKLGTVHIHDTFYKSGTDDHQLVGNGDIATKNRPWGEVYKTMLTKNRYRGVFMFEPKDNQSAEEVMRRFNEVILPSYENLGK
;
A
#
# COMPACT_ATOMS: atom_id res chain seq x y z
N MET A 1 24.73 37.15 30.47
CA MET A 1 24.20 38.43 30.98
C MET A 1 22.68 38.32 31.02
N PHE A 2 22.15 38.19 32.22
CA PHE A 2 20.72 38.04 32.55
C PHE A 2 19.94 39.33 32.34
N LYS A 3 18.69 39.26 31.91
CA LYS A 3 17.66 40.18 32.35
C LYS A 3 16.31 39.49 32.43
N LEU A 4 15.90 39.23 33.67
CA LEU A 4 14.54 38.98 34.11
C LEU A 4 13.70 40.25 33.94
N LEU A 5 12.43 40.12 33.49
CA LEU A 5 11.41 41.13 33.72
C LEU A 5 10.22 40.47 34.44
N LEU A 6 10.06 40.86 35.71
CA LEU A 6 8.84 40.67 36.49
C LEU A 6 7.84 41.74 36.10
N SER A 7 6.58 41.37 35.91
CA SER A 7 5.44 42.27 35.79
C SER A 7 4.47 42.01 36.93
N THR A 8 4.26 43.05 37.73
CA THR A 8 3.46 43.15 38.93
C THR A 8 1.95 43.22 38.66
N ILE A 9 1.19 42.47 39.45
CA ILE A 9 -0.28 42.51 39.49
C ILE A 9 -0.69 43.59 40.50
N SER A 10 -1.47 44.59 40.04
CA SER A 10 -2.14 45.59 40.90
C SER A 10 -3.58 45.14 41.20
N MET A 11 -3.83 44.90 42.50
CA MET A 11 -5.20 44.76 43.01
C MET A 11 -5.83 46.15 43.20
N LEU A 12 -7.01 46.34 42.63
CA LEU A 12 -7.91 47.47 42.97
C LEU A 12 -8.97 46.97 43.94
N LEU A 13 -8.97 47.49 45.14
CA LEU A 13 -10.04 47.42 46.15
C LEU A 13 -11.07 48.50 45.82
N VAL A 14 -12.33 48.15 45.64
CA VAL A 14 -13.42 49.07 45.56
C VAL A 14 -14.34 48.88 46.76
N SER A 15 -14.59 49.99 47.45
CA SER A 15 -15.30 50.19 48.68
C SER A 15 -16.80 49.87 48.58
N CYS A 16 -17.37 49.24 49.63
CA CYS A 16 -18.79 49.03 49.88
C CYS A 16 -19.53 50.33 50.14
N GLY A 17 -20.54 50.57 49.35
CA GLY A 17 -21.62 51.54 49.63
C GLY A 17 -22.89 50.78 50.00
N THR A 18 -23.45 51.09 51.18
CA THR A 18 -24.74 50.57 51.68
C THR A 18 -25.91 51.23 50.92
N ALA A 19 -26.73 50.44 50.26
CA ALA A 19 -28.02 50.89 49.72
C ALA A 19 -29.16 50.02 50.31
N GLU A 20 -30.22 50.71 50.69
CA GLU A 20 -31.42 50.16 51.31
C GLU A 20 -32.12 49.14 50.44
N SER A 21 -32.72 48.11 51.08
CA SER A 21 -33.47 47.05 50.38
C SER A 21 -34.86 47.53 49.97
N PRO A 22 -35.25 47.39 48.70
CA PRO A 22 -36.66 47.52 48.31
C PRO A 22 -37.38 46.23 48.69
N SER A 23 -38.64 46.43 49.13
CA SER A 23 -39.61 45.38 49.46
C SER A 23 -39.76 44.38 48.34
N GLY A 24 -39.68 43.13 48.64
CA GLY A 24 -39.71 42.03 47.67
C GLY A 24 -41.05 41.88 46.95
N PRO A 25 -41.06 41.29 45.78
CA PRO A 25 -42.23 41.08 44.98
C PRO A 25 -43.24 40.09 45.62
N ASP A 26 -44.51 40.37 45.47
CA ASP A 26 -45.63 39.51 45.92
C ASP A 26 -45.67 38.22 45.08
N TRP A 27 -45.29 37.13 45.66
CA TRP A 27 -45.24 35.79 45.03
C TRP A 27 -46.55 35.07 44.91
N SER A 28 -47.65 35.68 45.35
CA SER A 28 -49.02 35.09 45.27
C SER A 28 -49.64 35.07 43.88
N LYS A 29 -48.99 35.67 42.88
CA LYS A 29 -49.49 35.83 41.50
C LYS A 29 -48.65 35.14 40.43
N VAL A 30 -47.80 34.17 40.80
CA VAL A 30 -47.06 33.39 39.80
C VAL A 30 -47.96 32.31 39.19
N PRO A 31 -48.19 32.29 37.86
CA PRO A 31 -48.94 31.22 37.24
C PRO A 31 -48.22 29.89 37.45
N GLN A 32 -48.90 28.85 37.86
CA GLN A 32 -48.36 27.52 37.97
C GLN A 32 -47.91 27.05 36.59
N LYS A 33 -46.67 26.63 36.51
CA LYS A 33 -46.04 26.04 35.31
C LYS A 33 -46.81 24.78 34.91
N PRO A 34 -47.16 24.58 33.65
CA PRO A 34 -47.74 23.30 33.18
C PRO A 34 -46.79 22.13 33.56
N GLY A 35 -47.40 21.00 33.89
CA GLY A 35 -46.70 19.84 34.44
C GLY A 35 -45.44 19.44 33.68
N ASN A 36 -44.47 18.95 34.45
CA ASN A 36 -43.28 18.34 33.95
C ASN A 36 -43.66 17.20 32.97
N GLU A 37 -43.54 17.44 31.67
CA GLU A 37 -43.38 16.34 30.75
C GLU A 37 -41.99 15.76 31.05
N GLU A 38 -41.93 14.47 31.42
CA GLU A 38 -40.67 13.75 31.52
C GLU A 38 -39.92 13.89 30.20
N PRO A 39 -38.62 14.25 30.20
CA PRO A 39 -37.87 14.35 28.97
C PRO A 39 -37.89 12.97 28.30
N THR A 40 -38.37 12.92 27.06
CA THR A 40 -38.27 11.73 26.21
C THR A 40 -36.81 11.27 26.25
N PRO A 41 -36.54 9.99 26.61
CA PRO A 41 -35.17 9.51 26.65
C PRO A 41 -34.53 9.73 25.28
N GLU A 42 -33.35 10.37 25.29
CA GLU A 42 -32.53 10.53 24.10
C GLU A 42 -32.24 9.14 23.52
N PRO A 43 -32.46 8.91 22.22
CA PRO A 43 -32.18 7.58 21.64
C PRO A 43 -30.75 7.22 21.94
N GLU A 44 -30.55 6.02 22.48
CA GLU A 44 -29.19 5.48 22.70
C GLU A 44 -28.40 5.61 21.39
N PRO A 45 -27.15 6.08 21.43
CA PRO A 45 -26.32 6.18 20.22
C PRO A 45 -26.23 4.79 19.60
N THR A 46 -26.62 4.70 18.35
CA THR A 46 -26.45 3.46 17.56
C THR A 46 -24.98 3.11 17.61
N PRO A 47 -24.59 1.87 18.02
CA PRO A 47 -23.18 1.50 18.05
C PRO A 47 -22.59 1.72 16.67
N GLU A 48 -21.46 2.43 16.61
CA GLU A 48 -20.72 2.59 15.36
C GLU A 48 -20.37 1.20 14.81
N PRO A 49 -20.54 0.98 13.50
CA PRO A 49 -20.23 -0.31 12.90
C PRO A 49 -18.76 -0.65 13.15
N SER A 50 -18.52 -1.83 13.70
CA SER A 50 -17.17 -2.30 14.00
C SER A 50 -16.35 -2.46 12.71
N VAL A 51 -15.13 -1.88 12.68
CA VAL A 51 -14.18 -2.04 11.57
C VAL A 51 -13.83 -3.52 11.39
N VAL A 52 -13.87 -4.00 10.16
CA VAL A 52 -13.49 -5.35 9.75
C VAL A 52 -12.16 -5.29 9.00
N ILE A 53 -11.11 -5.76 9.65
CA ILE A 53 -9.79 -5.86 9.02
C ILE A 53 -9.81 -7.00 8.00
N ILE A 54 -9.47 -6.69 6.76
CA ILE A 54 -9.37 -7.68 5.69
C ILE A 54 -8.21 -8.63 5.98
N GLU A 55 -8.50 -9.93 6.11
CA GLU A 55 -7.44 -10.95 6.01
C GLU A 55 -7.05 -11.09 4.53
N PRO A 56 -5.80 -10.77 4.17
CA PRO A 56 -5.40 -10.70 2.78
C PRO A 56 -5.53 -12.04 2.03
N THR A 57 -6.16 -11.97 0.86
CA THR A 57 -6.34 -13.12 -0.04
C THR A 57 -6.10 -12.72 -1.50
N THR A 58 -5.72 -13.71 -2.31
CA THR A 58 -5.64 -13.56 -3.76
C THR A 58 -6.99 -13.75 -4.46
N THR A 59 -8.03 -14.11 -3.71
CA THR A 59 -9.39 -14.28 -4.24
C THR A 59 -10.03 -12.92 -4.50
N ILE A 60 -10.66 -12.79 -5.66
CA ILE A 60 -11.43 -11.61 -6.01
C ILE A 60 -12.73 -11.63 -5.22
N ALA A 61 -13.05 -10.53 -4.55
CA ALA A 61 -14.27 -10.43 -3.75
C ALA A 61 -15.54 -10.52 -4.61
N PRO A 62 -16.68 -10.94 -4.02
CA PRO A 62 -17.96 -10.93 -4.70
C PRO A 62 -18.35 -9.52 -5.17
N GLU A 63 -19.14 -9.45 -6.24
CA GLU A 63 -19.73 -8.19 -6.66
C GLU A 63 -20.84 -7.76 -5.68
N GLY A 64 -20.88 -6.46 -5.36
CA GLY A 64 -21.90 -5.91 -4.47
C GLY A 64 -21.68 -6.19 -2.97
N GLU A 65 -20.51 -6.68 -2.57
CA GLU A 65 -20.15 -6.81 -1.16
C GLU A 65 -20.20 -5.45 -0.45
N ASP A 66 -20.75 -5.42 0.76
CA ASP A 66 -20.73 -4.23 1.61
C ASP A 66 -19.28 -3.95 2.07
N ILE A 67 -18.79 -2.78 1.69
CA ILE A 67 -17.42 -2.34 1.99
C ILE A 67 -17.36 -1.29 3.10
N SER A 68 -18.49 -0.89 3.68
CA SER A 68 -18.59 0.26 4.59
C SER A 68 -17.63 0.20 5.78
N ASN A 69 -17.30 -1.01 6.22
CA ASN A 69 -16.47 -1.27 7.40
C ASN A 69 -15.15 -1.96 7.09
N LEU A 70 -14.84 -2.20 5.80
CA LEU A 70 -13.65 -2.95 5.41
C LEU A 70 -12.40 -2.09 5.49
N GLN A 71 -11.38 -2.59 6.18
CA GLN A 71 -10.07 -1.98 6.25
C GLN A 71 -9.00 -2.92 5.71
N TYR A 72 -8.17 -2.43 4.77
CA TYR A 72 -7.00 -3.15 4.30
C TYR A 72 -5.98 -3.37 5.42
N THR A 73 -5.33 -4.52 5.39
CA THR A 73 -4.12 -4.77 6.16
C THR A 73 -2.94 -4.12 5.44
N PRO A 74 -2.20 -3.21 6.08
CA PRO A 74 -1.01 -2.61 5.50
C PRO A 74 0.15 -3.61 5.48
N GLY A 75 0.99 -3.52 4.45
CA GLY A 75 2.25 -4.22 4.32
C GLY A 75 3.37 -3.29 3.89
N MET A 76 4.60 -3.76 3.99
CA MET A 76 5.77 -2.96 3.65
C MET A 76 6.79 -3.76 2.86
N GLN A 77 7.35 -3.16 1.79
CA GLN A 77 8.44 -3.75 1.04
C GLN A 77 9.75 -3.64 1.85
N ILE A 78 10.52 -4.73 1.88
CA ILE A 78 11.86 -4.80 2.48
C ILE A 78 12.86 -5.44 1.51
N ASN A 79 14.08 -4.90 1.48
CA ASN A 79 15.15 -5.48 0.66
C ASN A 79 15.63 -6.81 1.26
N VAL A 80 15.87 -7.77 0.38
CA VAL A 80 16.62 -8.99 0.72
C VAL A 80 18.11 -8.67 0.67
N ASP A 81 18.72 -8.54 1.84
CA ASP A 81 20.13 -8.25 2.03
C ASP A 81 20.61 -8.93 3.31
N ASP A 82 21.64 -9.75 3.21
CA ASP A 82 22.15 -10.57 4.33
C ASP A 82 22.58 -9.72 5.56
N ASN A 83 22.96 -8.46 5.34
CA ASN A 83 23.46 -7.59 6.41
C ASN A 83 22.37 -6.75 7.10
N THR A 84 21.32 -6.42 6.38
CA THR A 84 20.30 -5.44 6.85
C THR A 84 18.94 -6.08 7.11
N PHE A 85 18.68 -7.26 6.58
CA PHE A 85 17.36 -7.91 6.63
C PHE A 85 16.82 -8.05 8.05
N THR A 86 17.61 -8.60 8.98
CA THR A 86 17.18 -8.83 10.36
C THR A 86 16.77 -7.53 11.07
N ALA A 87 17.61 -6.49 10.97
CA ALA A 87 17.33 -5.20 11.59
C ALA A 87 16.08 -4.54 11.00
N ARG A 88 15.92 -4.61 9.67
CA ARG A 88 14.75 -4.06 8.98
C ARG A 88 13.47 -4.83 9.32
N LEU A 89 13.55 -6.15 9.45
CA LEU A 89 12.44 -6.99 9.88
C LEU A 89 12.00 -6.67 11.32
N GLU A 90 12.95 -6.39 12.23
CA GLU A 90 12.64 -5.97 13.59
C GLU A 90 11.90 -4.63 13.63
N GLU A 91 12.35 -3.67 12.84
CA GLU A 91 11.71 -2.37 12.69
C GLU A 91 10.27 -2.51 12.16
N VAL A 92 10.06 -3.32 11.11
CA VAL A 92 8.77 -3.59 10.51
C VAL A 92 7.82 -4.27 11.50
N ALA A 93 8.33 -5.25 12.26
CA ALA A 93 7.55 -5.93 13.30
C ALA A 93 7.14 -4.96 14.43
N ALA A 94 8.07 -4.11 14.88
CA ALA A 94 7.82 -3.11 15.93
C ALA A 94 6.78 -2.07 15.50
N ALA A 95 6.75 -1.69 14.22
CA ALA A 95 5.74 -0.80 13.65
C ALA A 95 4.35 -1.45 13.49
N GLY A 96 4.22 -2.76 13.73
CA GLY A 96 2.95 -3.47 13.71
C GLY A 96 2.56 -4.09 12.37
N PHE A 97 3.41 -4.05 11.36
CA PHE A 97 3.14 -4.73 10.09
C PHE A 97 3.06 -6.25 10.27
N LYS A 98 2.13 -6.89 9.55
CA LYS A 98 1.95 -8.34 9.53
C LYS A 98 2.29 -8.97 8.18
N TYR A 99 2.49 -8.14 7.17
CA TYR A 99 2.82 -8.58 5.82
C TYR A 99 3.97 -7.77 5.26
N VAL A 100 4.81 -8.46 4.48
CA VAL A 100 5.91 -7.84 3.74
C VAL A 100 5.91 -8.26 2.28
N GLU A 101 6.50 -7.42 1.44
CA GLU A 101 7.03 -7.80 0.16
C GLU A 101 8.56 -7.93 0.28
N LEU A 102 9.12 -9.04 -0.21
CA LEU A 102 10.56 -9.25 -0.25
C LEU A 102 11.12 -8.79 -1.60
N LYS A 103 11.92 -7.72 -1.60
CA LYS A 103 12.57 -7.21 -2.82
C LYS A 103 13.92 -7.87 -3.03
N ILE A 104 13.99 -8.78 -4.00
CA ILE A 104 15.21 -9.51 -4.36
C ILE A 104 15.93 -8.72 -5.46
N LYS A 105 16.92 -7.92 -5.09
CA LYS A 105 17.74 -7.19 -6.06
C LYS A 105 18.68 -8.14 -6.82
N TYR A 106 18.96 -7.83 -8.08
CA TYR A 106 19.99 -8.55 -8.82
C TYR A 106 21.35 -8.49 -8.10
N ALA A 107 21.67 -7.33 -7.52
CA ALA A 107 22.88 -7.10 -6.73
C ALA A 107 23.01 -8.03 -5.49
N TYR A 108 21.90 -8.67 -5.05
CA TYR A 108 21.92 -9.70 -4.02
C TYR A 108 22.76 -10.92 -4.43
N GLY A 109 23.07 -11.04 -5.72
CA GLY A 109 24.00 -12.05 -6.24
C GLY A 109 23.44 -13.47 -6.26
N LEU A 110 22.10 -13.63 -6.33
CA LEU A 110 21.48 -14.96 -6.41
C LEU A 110 21.99 -15.79 -7.59
N HIS A 111 22.36 -15.13 -8.70
CA HIS A 111 22.95 -15.77 -9.88
C HIS A 111 24.32 -16.40 -9.60
N ASN A 112 25.03 -15.99 -8.55
CA ASN A 112 26.31 -16.52 -8.11
C ASN A 112 26.21 -17.54 -6.95
N LYS A 113 25.01 -17.78 -6.42
CA LYS A 113 24.74 -18.73 -5.34
C LYS A 113 24.29 -20.07 -5.93
N SER A 114 24.71 -21.19 -5.35
CA SER A 114 24.08 -22.48 -5.64
C SER A 114 22.64 -22.50 -5.08
N ASP A 115 21.82 -23.45 -5.53
CA ASP A 115 20.45 -23.60 -5.03
C ASP A 115 20.44 -23.95 -3.52
N GLU A 116 21.42 -24.74 -3.05
CA GLU A 116 21.57 -25.06 -1.62
C GLU A 116 21.88 -23.81 -0.80
N GLN A 117 22.78 -22.94 -1.28
CA GLN A 117 23.13 -21.70 -0.61
C GLN A 117 21.93 -20.74 -0.56
N ALA A 118 21.22 -20.60 -1.68
CA ALA A 118 20.02 -19.76 -1.75
C ALA A 118 18.89 -20.27 -0.85
N ASN A 119 18.62 -21.59 -0.87
CA ASN A 119 17.63 -22.22 0.00
C ASN A 119 17.97 -22.04 1.48
N ALA A 120 19.24 -22.26 1.88
CA ALA A 120 19.65 -22.05 3.27
C ALA A 120 19.41 -20.61 3.75
N THR A 121 19.70 -19.62 2.89
CA THR A 121 19.47 -18.22 3.20
C THR A 121 17.96 -17.91 3.31
N PHE A 122 17.17 -18.33 2.35
CA PHE A 122 15.72 -18.07 2.35
C PHE A 122 15.00 -18.80 3.48
N ALA A 123 15.41 -20.03 3.81
CA ALA A 123 14.88 -20.75 4.97
C ALA A 123 15.18 -20.01 6.29
N SER A 124 16.38 -19.45 6.44
CA SER A 124 16.72 -18.62 7.60
C SER A 124 15.87 -17.34 7.67
N MET A 125 15.64 -16.69 6.54
CA MET A 125 14.74 -15.52 6.48
C MET A 125 13.30 -15.89 6.85
N GLN A 126 12.78 -17.00 6.35
CA GLN A 126 11.44 -17.48 6.68
C GLN A 126 11.29 -17.76 8.19
N GLN A 127 12.27 -18.39 8.82
CA GLN A 127 12.26 -18.60 10.27
C GLN A 127 12.21 -17.28 11.06
N GLN A 128 12.93 -16.25 10.61
CA GLN A 128 12.89 -14.92 11.24
C GLN A 128 11.52 -14.25 11.06
N LEU A 129 10.91 -14.35 9.87
CA LEU A 129 9.57 -13.85 9.58
C LEU A 129 8.52 -14.52 10.49
N GLU A 130 8.55 -15.85 10.57
CA GLU A 130 7.65 -16.64 11.42
C GLU A 130 7.79 -16.29 12.90
N ALA A 131 9.03 -16.12 13.39
CA ALA A 131 9.30 -15.71 14.77
C ALA A 131 8.71 -14.33 15.12
N LYS A 132 8.49 -13.48 14.14
CA LYS A 132 7.84 -12.16 14.30
C LYS A 132 6.35 -12.18 13.94
N GLY A 133 5.80 -13.32 13.51
CA GLY A 133 4.42 -13.45 13.06
C GLY A 133 4.13 -12.65 11.79
N ILE A 134 5.16 -12.46 10.93
CA ILE A 134 5.06 -11.74 9.66
C ILE A 134 4.98 -12.75 8.52
N LYS A 135 4.07 -12.50 7.57
CA LYS A 135 3.86 -13.30 6.37
C LYS A 135 4.41 -12.59 5.14
N VAL A 136 4.92 -13.35 4.17
CA VAL A 136 5.29 -12.82 2.86
C VAL A 136 4.04 -12.78 1.99
N TRP A 137 3.61 -11.58 1.60
CA TRP A 137 2.51 -11.36 0.65
C TRP A 137 2.96 -11.48 -0.79
N SER A 138 4.09 -10.84 -1.09
CA SER A 138 4.65 -10.82 -2.43
C SER A 138 6.18 -10.88 -2.39
N VAL A 139 6.74 -11.30 -3.52
CA VAL A 139 8.18 -11.23 -3.79
C VAL A 139 8.37 -10.37 -5.03
N HIS A 140 9.14 -9.29 -4.90
CA HIS A 140 9.60 -8.51 -6.03
C HIS A 140 10.83 -9.20 -6.65
N LEU A 141 10.66 -9.70 -7.86
CA LEU A 141 11.69 -10.41 -8.60
C LEU A 141 12.80 -9.46 -9.05
N PRO A 142 14.03 -9.96 -9.29
CA PRO A 142 15.14 -9.14 -9.77
C PRO A 142 14.83 -8.45 -11.10
N TYR A 143 15.23 -7.19 -11.24
CA TYR A 143 14.90 -6.35 -12.41
C TYR A 143 16.03 -5.42 -12.89
N GLU A 144 17.13 -5.30 -12.13
CA GLU A 144 18.13 -4.25 -12.38
C GLU A 144 19.05 -4.56 -13.56
N ASP A 145 19.26 -5.83 -13.88
CA ASP A 145 20.12 -6.24 -14.98
C ASP A 145 19.32 -6.65 -16.23
N LYS A 146 19.46 -5.87 -17.30
CA LYS A 146 18.76 -6.10 -18.56
C LYS A 146 19.11 -7.42 -19.27
N ASN A 147 20.26 -8.01 -18.98
CA ASN A 147 20.69 -9.26 -19.61
C ASN A 147 20.12 -10.49 -18.88
N TRP A 148 19.60 -10.31 -17.66
CA TRP A 148 19.13 -11.39 -16.80
C TRP A 148 17.67 -11.26 -16.36
N THR A 149 17.04 -10.11 -16.64
CA THR A 149 15.70 -9.80 -16.10
C THR A 149 14.73 -9.24 -17.12
N SER A 150 15.14 -9.06 -18.39
CA SER A 150 14.29 -8.48 -19.44
C SER A 150 13.60 -9.56 -20.27
N ILE A 151 12.35 -9.88 -19.96
CA ILE A 151 11.56 -10.90 -20.66
C ILE A 151 11.02 -10.46 -22.04
N SER A 152 11.13 -9.17 -22.37
CA SER A 152 10.74 -8.58 -23.65
C SER A 152 11.92 -8.27 -24.58
N ALA A 153 13.15 -8.66 -24.19
CA ALA A 153 14.38 -8.44 -24.96
C ALA A 153 14.54 -9.42 -26.13
N ALA A 154 15.62 -9.25 -26.89
CA ALA A 154 16.03 -10.20 -27.93
C ALA A 154 16.15 -11.63 -27.39
N GLU A 155 15.97 -12.64 -28.23
CA GLU A 155 15.76 -14.03 -27.83
C GLU A 155 16.82 -14.58 -26.87
N SER A 156 18.11 -14.28 -27.10
CA SER A 156 19.18 -14.77 -26.22
C SER A 156 19.12 -14.19 -24.81
N ILE A 157 18.77 -12.90 -24.69
CA ILE A 157 18.58 -12.22 -23.40
C ILE A 157 17.26 -12.70 -22.78
N ARG A 158 16.20 -12.79 -23.55
CA ARG A 158 14.90 -13.28 -23.11
C ARG A 158 15.00 -14.66 -22.44
N THR A 159 15.65 -15.61 -23.10
CA THR A 159 15.79 -16.99 -22.59
C THR A 159 16.54 -17.02 -21.26
N GLN A 160 17.66 -16.31 -21.16
CA GLN A 160 18.42 -16.20 -19.90
C GLN A 160 17.59 -15.52 -18.79
N SER A 161 16.82 -14.49 -19.16
CA SER A 161 15.96 -13.78 -18.20
C SER A 161 14.87 -14.69 -17.64
N VAL A 162 14.18 -15.44 -18.51
CA VAL A 162 13.13 -16.38 -18.11
C VAL A 162 13.70 -17.47 -17.21
N GLU A 163 14.83 -18.05 -17.57
CA GLU A 163 15.49 -19.07 -16.76
C GLU A 163 15.85 -18.56 -15.36
N TYR A 164 16.47 -17.38 -15.28
CA TYR A 164 16.85 -16.76 -14.01
C TYR A 164 15.64 -16.40 -13.14
N ILE A 165 14.61 -15.81 -13.74
CA ILE A 165 13.37 -15.46 -13.05
C ILE A 165 12.64 -16.70 -12.55
N LEU A 166 12.54 -17.75 -13.36
CA LEU A 166 11.88 -19.01 -12.97
C LEU A 166 12.68 -19.76 -11.90
N ARG A 167 14.02 -19.73 -11.95
CA ARG A 167 14.84 -20.24 -10.86
C ARG A 167 14.57 -19.50 -9.55
N THR A 168 14.57 -18.17 -9.59
CA THR A 168 14.26 -17.34 -8.42
C THR A 168 12.86 -17.62 -7.88
N LEU A 169 11.86 -17.72 -8.76
CA LEU A 169 10.49 -18.08 -8.39
C LEU A 169 10.44 -19.41 -7.63
N ARG A 170 11.08 -20.47 -8.17
CA ARG A 170 11.05 -21.80 -7.54
C ARG A 170 11.70 -21.80 -6.15
N LEU A 171 12.84 -21.12 -6.00
CA LEU A 171 13.52 -20.97 -4.71
C LEU A 171 12.64 -20.23 -3.69
N CYS A 172 11.99 -19.14 -4.11
CA CYS A 172 11.09 -18.38 -3.25
C CYS A 172 9.83 -19.16 -2.89
N ALA A 173 9.19 -19.81 -3.87
CA ALA A 173 7.98 -20.59 -3.63
C ALA A 173 8.22 -21.79 -2.69
N ALA A 174 9.41 -22.37 -2.71
CA ALA A 174 9.80 -23.45 -1.80
C ALA A 174 10.02 -22.97 -0.36
N ASN A 175 10.46 -21.72 -0.17
CA ASN A 175 10.84 -21.19 1.14
C ASN A 175 9.78 -20.25 1.76
N PHE A 176 8.93 -19.59 0.97
CA PHE A 176 7.91 -18.64 1.43
C PHE A 176 6.51 -19.14 1.08
N PRO A 177 5.95 -20.11 1.82
CA PRO A 177 4.72 -20.82 1.43
C PRO A 177 3.47 -19.94 1.41
N THR A 178 3.47 -18.83 2.14
CA THR A 178 2.36 -17.86 2.14
C THR A 178 2.38 -16.96 0.91
N CYS A 179 3.52 -16.79 0.24
CA CYS A 179 3.67 -15.95 -0.93
C CYS A 179 2.97 -16.56 -2.15
N LYS A 180 2.05 -15.81 -2.73
CA LYS A 180 1.34 -16.18 -3.97
C LYS A 180 1.55 -15.18 -5.10
N ASN A 181 2.13 -14.02 -4.83
CA ASN A 181 2.29 -12.92 -5.78
C ASN A 181 3.78 -12.67 -6.05
N TYR A 182 4.15 -12.65 -7.32
CA TYR A 182 5.52 -12.40 -7.75
C TYR A 182 5.54 -11.19 -8.68
N VAL A 183 6.02 -10.06 -8.18
CA VAL A 183 6.12 -8.80 -8.91
C VAL A 183 7.20 -8.92 -9.98
N LEU A 184 6.87 -8.52 -11.20
CA LEU A 184 7.69 -8.69 -12.37
C LEU A 184 7.79 -7.40 -13.18
N HIS A 185 9.01 -6.93 -13.43
CA HIS A 185 9.27 -5.96 -14.48
C HIS A 185 9.38 -6.67 -15.84
N ALA A 186 8.53 -6.32 -16.79
CA ALA A 186 8.58 -6.94 -18.12
C ALA A 186 9.89 -6.64 -18.86
N SER A 187 10.46 -5.47 -18.62
CA SER A 187 11.79 -5.12 -19.16
C SER A 187 12.44 -3.96 -18.41
N LYS A 188 13.76 -3.86 -18.59
CA LYS A 188 14.52 -2.66 -18.32
C LYS A 188 15.16 -2.19 -19.64
N SER A 189 14.87 -0.95 -20.03
CA SER A 189 15.49 -0.30 -21.21
C SER A 189 15.15 -0.95 -22.56
N VAL A 190 13.98 -1.58 -22.71
CA VAL A 190 13.44 -2.04 -24.02
C VAL A 190 12.36 -1.07 -24.47
N SER A 191 12.49 -0.56 -25.68
CA SER A 191 11.48 0.33 -26.28
C SER A 191 10.20 -0.43 -26.65
N PRO A 192 9.02 0.19 -26.48
CA PRO A 192 7.75 -0.38 -26.94
C PRO A 192 7.79 -0.73 -28.44
N SER A 193 7.43 -1.97 -28.77
CA SER A 193 7.32 -2.44 -30.14
C SER A 193 6.51 -3.73 -30.21
N ALA A 194 5.99 -4.07 -31.39
CA ALA A 194 5.32 -5.35 -31.62
C ALA A 194 6.25 -6.55 -31.33
N THR A 195 7.55 -6.41 -31.60
CA THR A 195 8.54 -7.45 -31.30
C THR A 195 8.73 -7.61 -29.79
N ALA A 196 8.85 -6.53 -29.03
CA ALA A 196 8.97 -6.58 -27.59
C ALA A 196 7.71 -7.21 -26.93
N LEU A 197 6.52 -6.87 -27.41
CA LEU A 197 5.27 -7.49 -26.96
C LEU A 197 5.25 -9.00 -27.26
N ALA A 198 5.61 -9.39 -28.48
CA ALA A 198 5.66 -10.82 -28.85
C ALA A 198 6.65 -11.60 -27.99
N GLN A 199 7.81 -11.02 -27.67
CA GLN A 199 8.81 -11.65 -26.78
C GLN A 199 8.29 -11.73 -25.33
N ALA A 200 7.64 -10.68 -24.82
CA ALA A 200 7.00 -10.71 -23.52
C ALA A 200 5.94 -11.81 -23.44
N HIS A 201 5.07 -11.94 -24.44
CA HIS A 201 4.06 -13.00 -24.49
C HIS A 201 4.69 -14.39 -24.55
N LYS A 202 5.73 -14.58 -25.35
CA LYS A 202 6.47 -15.85 -25.41
C LYS A 202 7.03 -16.23 -24.03
N SER A 203 7.64 -15.27 -23.34
CA SER A 203 8.17 -15.47 -21.99
C SER A 203 7.06 -15.78 -21.00
N LEU A 204 5.99 -14.99 -21.00
CA LEU A 204 4.87 -15.19 -20.08
C LEU A 204 4.12 -16.50 -20.32
N THR A 205 4.09 -17.03 -21.56
CA THR A 205 3.55 -18.36 -21.82
C THR A 205 4.33 -19.45 -21.09
N GLU A 206 5.67 -19.37 -21.10
CA GLU A 206 6.52 -20.30 -20.37
C GLU A 206 6.38 -20.12 -18.84
N MET A 207 6.31 -18.87 -18.39
CA MET A 207 6.23 -18.49 -16.97
C MET A 207 4.86 -18.82 -16.36
N ASP A 208 3.76 -18.57 -17.07
CA ASP A 208 2.38 -18.85 -16.63
C ASP A 208 2.17 -20.36 -16.39
N ALA A 209 2.74 -21.19 -17.25
CA ALA A 209 2.69 -22.64 -17.06
C ALA A 209 3.35 -23.09 -15.73
N VAL A 210 4.48 -22.49 -15.38
CA VAL A 210 5.17 -22.76 -14.09
C VAL A 210 4.41 -22.16 -12.93
N ALA A 211 3.87 -20.94 -13.06
CA ALA A 211 3.06 -20.31 -12.04
C ALA A 211 1.83 -21.16 -11.68
N LYS A 212 1.15 -21.69 -12.68
CA LYS A 212 0.02 -22.62 -12.52
C LYS A 212 0.39 -23.89 -11.74
N GLN A 213 1.53 -24.50 -12.08
CA GLN A 213 2.04 -25.69 -11.38
C GLN A 213 2.33 -25.44 -9.89
N LEU A 214 2.85 -24.24 -9.57
CA LEU A 214 3.20 -23.84 -8.21
C LEU A 214 2.03 -23.23 -7.43
N GLY A 215 0.89 -22.98 -8.06
CA GLY A 215 -0.26 -22.32 -7.45
C GLY A 215 0.04 -20.87 -7.05
N VAL A 216 0.82 -20.17 -7.88
CA VAL A 216 1.22 -18.77 -7.71
C VAL A 216 0.88 -17.94 -8.95
N ARG A 217 1.09 -16.62 -8.89
CA ARG A 217 0.82 -15.73 -10.03
C ARG A 217 1.93 -14.70 -10.20
N PHE A 218 2.19 -14.31 -11.44
CA PHE A 218 3.01 -13.15 -11.75
C PHE A 218 2.17 -11.88 -11.74
N CYS A 219 2.73 -10.79 -11.24
CA CYS A 219 2.12 -9.48 -11.22
C CYS A 219 3.03 -8.49 -11.96
N VAL A 220 2.69 -8.18 -13.21
CA VAL A 220 3.46 -7.25 -14.05
C VAL A 220 3.22 -5.83 -13.59
N GLU A 221 4.30 -5.10 -13.32
CA GLU A 221 4.24 -3.74 -12.79
C GLU A 221 4.23 -2.69 -13.92
N ASN A 222 3.43 -1.63 -13.75
CA ASN A 222 3.50 -0.43 -14.59
C ASN A 222 4.71 0.40 -14.19
N LEU A 223 5.60 0.70 -15.15
CA LEU A 223 6.94 1.23 -14.87
C LEU A 223 7.17 2.62 -15.49
N VAL A 224 8.01 3.43 -14.83
CA VAL A 224 8.52 4.68 -15.38
C VAL A 224 9.67 4.42 -16.33
N GLY A 225 9.56 4.92 -17.58
CA GLY A 225 10.67 4.83 -18.54
C GLY A 225 10.92 3.44 -19.14
N SER A 226 9.97 2.52 -19.00
CA SER A 226 10.02 1.16 -19.55
C SER A 226 8.97 0.97 -20.66
N TYR A 227 8.95 -0.22 -21.21
CA TYR A 227 8.01 -0.68 -22.22
C TYR A 227 6.56 -0.74 -21.70
N VAL A 228 6.35 -1.08 -20.42
CA VAL A 228 5.03 -1.29 -19.80
C VAL A 228 4.73 -0.16 -18.82
N TYR A 229 4.22 0.97 -19.31
CA TYR A 229 3.89 2.11 -18.45
C TYR A 229 2.50 2.71 -18.68
N THR A 230 1.91 2.52 -19.88
CA THR A 230 0.53 2.94 -20.12
C THR A 230 -0.46 1.85 -19.70
N ILE A 231 -1.71 2.25 -19.44
CA ILE A 231 -2.81 1.30 -19.17
C ILE A 231 -2.90 0.26 -20.30
N GLU A 232 -2.84 0.72 -21.53
CA GLU A 232 -2.96 -0.12 -22.72
C GLU A 232 -1.80 -1.13 -22.82
N ASP A 233 -0.56 -0.71 -22.54
CA ASP A 233 0.59 -1.60 -22.59
C ASP A 233 0.51 -2.67 -21.50
N VAL A 234 0.12 -2.29 -20.27
CA VAL A 234 -0.07 -3.23 -19.15
C VAL A 234 -1.12 -4.29 -19.52
N LEU A 235 -2.30 -3.85 -19.99
CA LEU A 235 -3.38 -4.76 -20.35
C LEU A 235 -2.99 -5.68 -21.51
N LYS A 236 -2.37 -5.17 -22.57
CA LYS A 236 -1.88 -6.01 -23.67
C LYS A 236 -0.94 -7.12 -23.20
N VAL A 237 -0.12 -6.85 -22.18
CA VAL A 237 0.83 -7.84 -21.67
C VAL A 237 0.14 -8.89 -20.81
N VAL A 238 -0.85 -8.53 -19.97
CA VAL A 238 -1.39 -9.45 -18.95
C VAL A 238 -2.68 -10.16 -19.33
N GLU A 239 -3.53 -9.54 -20.18
CA GLU A 239 -4.87 -10.07 -20.51
C GLU A 239 -4.86 -11.48 -21.09
N PRO A 240 -3.89 -11.88 -21.95
CA PRO A 240 -3.90 -13.21 -22.56
C PRO A 240 -3.70 -14.39 -21.58
N PHE A 241 -3.31 -14.12 -20.32
CA PHE A 241 -2.88 -15.15 -19.38
C PHE A 241 -3.83 -15.28 -18.18
N GLU A 242 -3.98 -16.52 -17.69
CA GLU A 242 -4.84 -16.82 -16.55
C GLU A 242 -4.18 -16.43 -15.22
N ASN A 243 -2.88 -16.75 -15.04
CA ASN A 243 -2.15 -16.52 -13.77
C ASN A 243 -1.19 -15.31 -13.83
N VAL A 244 -1.38 -14.42 -14.82
CA VAL A 244 -0.66 -13.15 -14.89
C VAL A 244 -1.62 -12.02 -14.59
N TYR A 245 -1.25 -11.22 -13.60
CA TYR A 245 -1.97 -10.09 -13.06
C TYR A 245 -1.11 -8.83 -13.16
N THR A 246 -1.54 -7.76 -12.52
CA THR A 246 -0.80 -6.50 -12.47
C THR A 246 -0.39 -6.17 -11.04
N THR A 247 0.80 -5.59 -10.91
CA THR A 247 1.15 -4.74 -9.77
C THR A 247 0.84 -3.31 -10.19
N PHE A 248 -0.08 -2.66 -9.50
CA PHE A 248 -0.33 -1.24 -9.76
C PHE A 248 0.56 -0.39 -8.86
N ASP A 249 1.58 0.22 -9.46
CA ASP A 249 2.37 1.25 -8.81
C ASP A 249 1.72 2.61 -9.04
N ILE A 250 1.19 3.20 -7.95
CA ILE A 250 0.46 4.46 -7.99
C ILE A 250 1.39 5.66 -8.21
N GLY A 251 2.61 5.59 -7.67
CA GLY A 251 3.61 6.64 -7.84
C GLY A 251 4.07 6.74 -9.29
N HIS A 252 4.32 5.59 -9.93
CA HIS A 252 4.64 5.51 -11.35
C HIS A 252 3.53 6.12 -12.22
N ALA A 253 2.27 5.82 -11.94
CA ALA A 253 1.15 6.40 -12.67
C ALA A 253 1.08 7.93 -12.47
N ASN A 254 1.21 8.42 -11.24
CA ASN A 254 1.15 9.85 -10.92
C ASN A 254 2.30 10.65 -11.55
N CYS A 255 3.55 10.20 -11.40
CA CYS A 255 4.69 10.93 -11.95
C CYS A 255 4.70 10.96 -13.49
N LYS A 256 3.96 10.07 -14.14
CA LYS A 256 3.68 10.11 -15.59
C LYS A 256 2.43 10.91 -15.94
N GLY A 257 1.64 11.32 -14.97
CA GLY A 257 0.44 12.15 -15.15
C GLY A 257 -0.79 11.38 -15.61
N TYR A 258 -0.86 10.07 -15.34
CA TYR A 258 -2.07 9.29 -15.53
C TYR A 258 -3.06 9.54 -14.39
N ASP A 259 -4.35 9.53 -14.70
CA ASP A 259 -5.40 9.49 -13.70
C ASP A 259 -5.38 8.11 -13.02
N VAL A 260 -5.08 8.09 -11.72
CA VAL A 260 -4.87 6.84 -10.97
C VAL A 260 -6.17 6.04 -10.79
N ILE A 261 -7.34 6.72 -10.75
CA ILE A 261 -8.63 6.03 -10.68
C ILE A 261 -8.95 5.38 -12.01
N ASN A 262 -8.80 6.10 -13.12
CA ASN A 262 -9.01 5.54 -14.45
C ASN A 262 -8.08 4.34 -14.71
N PHE A 263 -6.84 4.41 -14.21
CA PHE A 263 -5.90 3.29 -14.32
C PHE A 263 -6.43 2.07 -13.55
N LEU A 264 -6.77 2.24 -12.27
CA LEU A 264 -7.32 1.17 -11.43
C LEU A 264 -8.60 0.56 -12.03
N GLU A 265 -9.56 1.39 -12.44
CA GLU A 265 -10.81 0.91 -13.06
C GLU A 265 -10.54 0.08 -14.32
N SER A 266 -9.58 0.51 -15.14
CA SER A 266 -9.21 -0.21 -16.37
C SER A 266 -8.56 -1.56 -16.09
N LEU A 267 -7.79 -1.70 -15.01
CA LEU A 267 -7.22 -2.97 -14.58
C LEU A 267 -8.30 -3.97 -14.12
N GLY A 268 -9.42 -3.47 -13.59
CA GLY A 268 -10.50 -4.35 -13.11
C GLY A 268 -9.99 -5.43 -12.16
N THR A 269 -10.39 -6.67 -12.38
CA THR A 269 -10.00 -7.82 -11.56
C THR A 269 -8.61 -8.39 -11.88
N LYS A 270 -7.88 -7.79 -12.81
CA LYS A 270 -6.47 -8.10 -13.07
C LYS A 270 -5.51 -7.45 -12.08
N LEU A 271 -6.01 -6.66 -11.14
CA LEU A 271 -5.19 -6.13 -10.04
C LEU A 271 -4.77 -7.27 -9.10
N GLY A 272 -3.47 -7.57 -9.05
CA GLY A 272 -2.88 -8.66 -8.27
C GLY A 272 -2.24 -8.20 -6.97
N THR A 273 -1.52 -7.07 -7.03
CA THR A 273 -0.94 -6.39 -5.87
C THR A 273 -0.79 -4.90 -6.17
N VAL A 274 -0.32 -4.12 -5.21
CA VAL A 274 -0.17 -2.67 -5.33
C VAL A 274 1.16 -2.24 -4.71
N HIS A 275 1.75 -1.17 -5.26
CA HIS A 275 2.82 -0.40 -4.61
C HIS A 275 2.32 0.99 -4.29
N ILE A 276 2.39 1.34 -3.01
CA ILE A 276 1.85 2.59 -2.47
C ILE A 276 2.99 3.46 -1.98
N HIS A 277 3.18 4.54 -2.66
CA HIS A 277 4.05 5.66 -2.27
C HIS A 277 3.55 6.93 -2.95
N ASP A 278 4.00 8.08 -2.51
CA ASP A 278 3.64 9.36 -3.12
C ASP A 278 4.73 9.83 -4.09
N THR A 279 4.35 10.66 -5.04
CA THR A 279 5.24 11.29 -6.02
C THR A 279 4.67 12.64 -6.41
N PHE A 280 5.40 13.37 -7.28
CA PHE A 280 4.91 14.63 -7.84
C PHE A 280 4.33 14.43 -9.25
N TYR A 281 3.12 14.97 -9.46
CA TYR A 281 2.35 14.82 -10.69
C TYR A 281 3.11 15.32 -11.92
N LYS A 282 3.25 14.46 -12.92
CA LYS A 282 4.00 14.76 -14.16
C LYS A 282 5.47 15.12 -13.96
N SER A 283 6.08 14.79 -12.84
CA SER A 283 7.49 15.04 -12.58
C SER A 283 8.42 14.24 -13.51
N GLY A 284 7.95 13.06 -13.96
CA GLY A 284 8.76 12.10 -14.70
C GLY A 284 9.76 11.35 -13.81
N THR A 285 9.78 11.63 -12.51
CA THR A 285 10.70 11.06 -11.53
C THR A 285 9.95 10.19 -10.54
N ASP A 286 10.45 8.99 -10.33
CA ASP A 286 9.96 8.06 -9.33
C ASP A 286 10.64 8.37 -7.99
N ASP A 287 9.93 9.17 -7.17
CA ASP A 287 10.52 9.76 -5.96
C ASP A 287 10.30 8.95 -4.69
N HIS A 288 9.42 7.95 -4.68
CA HIS A 288 9.04 7.16 -3.50
C HIS A 288 8.88 8.02 -2.25
N GLN A 289 8.07 9.09 -2.34
CA GLN A 289 7.77 9.94 -1.18
C GLN A 289 6.87 9.18 -0.20
N LEU A 290 6.98 9.48 1.08
CA LEU A 290 5.97 9.06 2.05
C LEU A 290 4.60 9.63 1.63
N VAL A 291 3.55 8.84 1.82
CA VAL A 291 2.18 9.25 1.54
C VAL A 291 1.86 10.58 2.22
N GLY A 292 1.35 11.53 1.46
CA GLY A 292 1.07 12.90 1.88
C GLY A 292 2.26 13.86 1.80
N ASN A 293 3.44 13.41 1.35
CA ASN A 293 4.60 14.27 1.10
C ASN A 293 4.77 14.61 -0.40
N GLY A 294 4.06 13.91 -1.29
CA GLY A 294 3.91 14.26 -2.69
C GLY A 294 2.60 15.00 -2.95
N ASP A 295 2.08 14.89 -4.15
CA ASP A 295 0.89 15.63 -4.55
C ASP A 295 -0.23 14.76 -5.19
N ILE A 296 -0.18 13.42 -5.03
CA ILE A 296 -1.25 12.53 -5.53
C ILE A 296 -2.60 13.01 -5.06
N ALA A 297 -2.76 13.27 -3.75
CA ALA A 297 -4.03 13.68 -3.17
C ALA A 297 -4.55 15.04 -3.68
N THR A 298 -3.66 15.95 -4.09
CA THR A 298 -4.01 17.32 -4.46
C THR A 298 -4.03 17.58 -5.96
N LYS A 299 -3.28 16.81 -6.73
CA LYS A 299 -3.12 16.99 -8.19
C LYS A 299 -3.74 15.89 -9.01
N ASN A 300 -3.98 14.73 -8.41
CA ASN A 300 -4.54 13.57 -9.08
C ASN A 300 -5.86 13.16 -8.40
N ARG A 301 -5.82 12.32 -7.37
CA ARG A 301 -7.02 11.81 -6.69
C ARG A 301 -6.80 11.68 -5.19
N PRO A 302 -7.82 12.00 -4.35
CA PRO A 302 -7.76 11.72 -2.91
C PRO A 302 -7.47 10.25 -2.61
N TRP A 303 -6.68 10.01 -1.59
CA TRP A 303 -6.32 8.64 -1.17
C TRP A 303 -7.52 7.77 -0.85
N GLY A 304 -8.59 8.37 -0.29
CA GLY A 304 -9.83 7.65 -0.02
C GLY A 304 -10.51 7.12 -1.27
N GLU A 305 -10.49 7.88 -2.39
CA GLU A 305 -11.02 7.40 -3.68
C GLU A 305 -10.21 6.23 -4.23
N VAL A 306 -8.88 6.29 -4.14
CA VAL A 306 -7.99 5.19 -4.52
C VAL A 306 -8.35 3.93 -3.73
N TYR A 307 -8.42 4.06 -2.41
CA TYR A 307 -8.75 2.99 -1.49
C TYR A 307 -10.12 2.35 -1.82
N LYS A 308 -11.15 3.19 -1.99
CA LYS A 308 -12.50 2.76 -2.35
C LYS A 308 -12.56 2.07 -3.71
N THR A 309 -11.86 2.59 -4.71
CA THR A 309 -11.83 2.00 -6.06
C THR A 309 -11.24 0.60 -6.03
N MET A 310 -10.16 0.40 -5.28
CA MET A 310 -9.58 -0.94 -5.10
C MET A 310 -10.57 -1.91 -4.45
N LEU A 311 -11.34 -1.47 -3.44
CA LEU A 311 -12.37 -2.31 -2.80
C LEU A 311 -13.53 -2.65 -3.73
N THR A 312 -14.00 -1.68 -4.53
CA THR A 312 -15.26 -1.79 -5.31
C THR A 312 -15.03 -2.27 -6.74
N LYS A 313 -14.20 -1.57 -7.48
CA LYS A 313 -13.99 -1.83 -8.93
C LYS A 313 -13.02 -2.97 -9.18
N ASN A 314 -11.91 -2.99 -8.45
CA ASN A 314 -10.96 -4.07 -8.54
C ASN A 314 -11.37 -5.28 -7.70
N ARG A 315 -12.25 -5.11 -6.73
CA ARG A 315 -12.66 -6.15 -5.77
C ARG A 315 -11.45 -6.79 -5.09
N TYR A 316 -10.39 -5.99 -4.92
CA TYR A 316 -9.12 -6.40 -4.35
C TYR A 316 -9.26 -6.61 -2.84
N ARG A 317 -8.71 -7.70 -2.33
CA ARG A 317 -8.69 -8.07 -0.91
C ARG A 317 -7.28 -8.46 -0.45
N GLY A 318 -6.27 -7.95 -1.15
CA GLY A 318 -4.87 -8.17 -0.79
C GLY A 318 -4.34 -7.16 0.22
N VAL A 319 -3.03 -7.15 0.35
CA VAL A 319 -2.29 -6.23 1.22
C VAL A 319 -2.19 -4.84 0.57
N PHE A 320 -2.38 -3.80 1.37
CA PHE A 320 -2.08 -2.42 0.99
C PHE A 320 -0.58 -2.21 1.15
N MET A 321 0.18 -2.54 0.11
CA MET A 321 1.64 -2.69 0.16
C MET A 321 2.35 -1.37 -0.08
N PHE A 322 3.03 -0.87 0.94
CA PHE A 322 3.90 0.31 0.83
C PHE A 322 5.26 -0.04 0.25
N GLU A 323 5.73 0.80 -0.67
CA GLU A 323 7.09 0.73 -1.23
C GLU A 323 7.89 1.99 -0.86
N PRO A 324 8.46 2.05 0.36
CA PRO A 324 9.24 3.19 0.83
C PRO A 324 10.67 3.16 0.30
N LYS A 325 11.36 4.32 0.36
CA LYS A 325 12.82 4.36 0.26
C LYS A 325 13.48 3.62 1.43
N ASP A 326 14.68 3.13 1.21
CA ASP A 326 15.45 2.37 2.21
C ASP A 326 15.68 3.15 3.53
N ASN A 327 15.70 4.50 3.47
CA ASN A 327 15.92 5.38 4.62
C ASN A 327 14.62 5.84 5.31
N GLN A 328 13.45 5.42 4.86
CA GLN A 328 12.16 5.74 5.50
C GLN A 328 11.83 4.68 6.56
N SER A 329 11.51 5.12 7.78
CA SER A 329 11.23 4.20 8.87
C SER A 329 9.86 3.50 8.72
N ALA A 330 9.76 2.28 9.23
CA ALA A 330 8.50 1.53 9.20
C ALA A 330 7.43 2.19 10.08
N GLU A 331 7.82 2.80 11.20
CA GLU A 331 6.92 3.57 12.06
C GLU A 331 6.28 4.75 11.30
N GLU A 332 7.09 5.51 10.55
CA GLU A 332 6.58 6.63 9.76
C GLU A 332 5.64 6.16 8.64
N VAL A 333 5.95 5.06 7.95
CA VAL A 333 5.07 4.48 6.94
C VAL A 333 3.72 4.06 7.55
N MET A 334 3.73 3.37 8.69
CA MET A 334 2.50 2.98 9.40
C MET A 334 1.71 4.21 9.87
N ARG A 335 2.39 5.22 10.37
CA ARG A 335 1.76 6.49 10.76
C ARG A 335 1.04 7.15 9.58
N ARG A 336 1.63 7.15 8.37
CA ARG A 336 0.99 7.68 7.16
C ARG A 336 -0.25 6.89 6.75
N PHE A 337 -0.24 5.57 6.92
CA PHE A 337 -1.45 4.78 6.71
C PHE A 337 -2.58 5.24 7.64
N ASN A 338 -2.30 5.37 8.93
CA ASN A 338 -3.31 5.71 9.94
C ASN A 338 -3.78 7.18 9.88
N GLU A 339 -2.89 8.13 9.57
CA GLU A 339 -3.20 9.57 9.63
C GLU A 339 -3.62 10.17 8.29
N VAL A 340 -3.28 9.55 7.17
CA VAL A 340 -3.55 10.09 5.83
C VAL A 340 -4.52 9.21 5.05
N ILE A 341 -4.24 7.90 4.95
CA ILE A 341 -5.05 7.00 4.12
C ILE A 341 -6.41 6.75 4.77
N LEU A 342 -6.45 6.24 5.99
CA LEU A 342 -7.71 5.87 6.65
C LEU A 342 -8.65 7.06 6.81
N PRO A 343 -8.23 8.23 7.33
CA PRO A 343 -9.13 9.38 7.44
C PRO A 343 -9.63 9.89 6.08
N SER A 344 -8.81 9.80 5.03
CA SER A 344 -9.24 10.14 3.67
C SER A 344 -10.37 9.22 3.17
N TYR A 345 -10.33 7.92 3.53
CA TYR A 345 -11.38 6.97 3.18
C TYR A 345 -12.64 7.17 4.03
N GLU A 346 -12.51 7.30 5.35
CA GLU A 346 -13.63 7.49 6.29
C GLU A 346 -14.42 8.79 6.03
N ASN A 347 -13.77 9.79 5.45
CA ASN A 347 -14.39 11.08 5.12
C ASN A 347 -14.98 11.15 3.70
N LEU A 348 -14.93 10.05 2.93
CA LEU A 348 -15.57 10.00 1.62
C LEU A 348 -17.09 10.09 1.76
N GLY A 349 -17.65 11.20 1.28
CA GLY A 349 -19.10 11.41 1.26
C GLY A 349 -19.66 12.16 2.47
N LYS A 350 -18.79 12.67 3.35
CA LYS A 350 -19.13 13.68 4.37
C LYS A 350 -18.94 15.13 3.83
#